data_fba4c8e86783d809d27a8028a99cc2a5
#
_entry.id   fba4c8e86783d809d27a8028a99cc2a5
#
_cell.length_a   1.000
_cell.length_b   1.000
_cell.length_c   1.000
_cell.angle_alpha   90.00
_cell.angle_beta   90.00
_cell.angle_gamma   90.00
#
_symmetry.space_group_name_H-M   'P 1'
#
loop_
_entity.id
_entity.type
_entity.pdbx_description
1 polymer ?
#
loop_
_entity_poly.entity_id
_entity_poly.type
_entity_poly.pdbx_seq_one_letter_code
_entity_poly.pdbx_strand_id
1 'polypeptide(L)'
;MQLSNNFLWGGATADFQFEGAYQEDGRGLSTHDYETDGSVQHPRCNTFKTADGQFGELPSSFFAPDPLPDGAEPCLYEDRYYPSHKAVDHYHRYKEDIALLAGMGMNVYRFSICWSRIFPTGDELEPNEAG
;
A
#
# COMPACT_ATOMS: atom_id res chain seq x y z
N MET A 1 -19.35 22.70 24.82
CA MET A 1 -18.39 23.34 23.91
C MET A 1 -18.91 23.10 22.50
N GLN A 2 -19.14 24.15 21.70
CA GLN A 2 -19.66 24.03 20.35
C GLN A 2 -18.45 24.25 19.40
N LEU A 3 -18.25 23.32 18.46
CA LEU A 3 -17.20 23.44 17.45
C LEU A 3 -17.57 24.53 16.43
N SER A 4 -16.55 25.17 15.85
CA SER A 4 -16.75 26.15 14.77
C SER A 4 -17.45 25.49 13.58
N ASN A 5 -18.28 26.27 12.86
CA ASN A 5 -18.90 25.82 11.61
C ASN A 5 -17.86 25.45 10.51
N ASN A 6 -16.64 25.97 10.65
CA ASN A 6 -15.52 25.67 9.74
C ASN A 6 -14.62 24.55 10.27
N PHE A 7 -15.05 23.82 11.30
CA PHE A 7 -14.27 22.69 11.81
C PHE A 7 -14.23 21.56 10.78
N LEU A 8 -13.03 21.04 10.52
CA LEU A 8 -12.82 19.95 9.56
C LEU A 8 -13.00 18.60 10.28
N TRP A 9 -14.04 17.88 9.87
CA TRP A 9 -14.29 16.50 10.26
C TRP A 9 -13.90 15.56 9.14
N GLY A 10 -13.03 14.58 9.39
CA GLY A 10 -12.63 13.68 8.34
C GLY A 10 -11.78 12.53 8.78
N GLY A 11 -11.32 11.79 7.80
CA GLY A 11 -10.46 10.64 7.97
C GLY A 11 -9.26 10.66 7.02
N ALA A 12 -8.36 9.73 7.25
CA ALA A 12 -7.20 9.53 6.40
C ALA A 12 -7.08 8.06 6.01
N THR A 13 -6.63 7.80 4.78
CA THR A 13 -6.27 6.47 4.30
C THR A 13 -4.85 6.48 3.75
N ALA A 14 -4.24 5.29 3.73
CA ALA A 14 -2.98 5.05 3.04
C ALA A 14 -3.23 4.13 1.85
N ASP A 15 -2.62 4.42 0.71
CA ASP A 15 -2.76 3.68 -0.54
C ASP A 15 -2.58 2.16 -0.36
N PHE A 16 -1.49 1.74 0.27
CA PHE A 16 -1.18 0.33 0.52
C PHE A 16 -2.17 -0.38 1.46
N GLN A 17 -2.95 0.36 2.25
CA GLN A 17 -3.95 -0.21 3.15
C GLN A 17 -5.36 -0.20 2.56
N PHE A 18 -5.59 0.58 1.53
CA PHE A 18 -6.93 0.91 1.08
C PHE A 18 -7.17 0.61 -0.40
N GLU A 19 -6.18 0.88 -1.26
CA GLU A 19 -6.36 0.93 -2.71
C GLU A 19 -6.57 -0.44 -3.35
N GLY A 20 -5.70 -1.41 -3.12
CA GLY A 20 -5.73 -2.70 -3.82
C GLY A 20 -5.27 -2.61 -5.27
N ALA A 21 -5.75 -3.51 -6.13
CA ALA A 21 -5.48 -3.51 -7.57
C ALA A 21 -3.98 -3.39 -7.93
N TYR A 22 -3.13 -4.13 -7.22
CA TYR A 22 -1.67 -3.92 -7.20
C TYR A 22 -0.94 -4.17 -8.53
N GLN A 23 -1.57 -4.89 -9.47
CA GLN A 23 -1.02 -5.16 -10.81
C GLN A 23 -1.85 -4.56 -11.94
N GLU A 24 -2.88 -3.75 -11.62
CA GLU A 24 -3.78 -3.23 -12.62
C GLU A 24 -3.28 -1.91 -13.22
N ASP A 25 -3.66 -1.70 -14.46
CA ASP A 25 -3.40 -0.47 -15.21
C ASP A 25 -1.93 -0.03 -15.24
N GLY A 26 -1.03 -1.00 -15.24
CA GLY A 26 0.41 -0.75 -15.34
C GLY A 26 1.08 -0.27 -14.07
N ARG A 27 0.42 -0.39 -12.90
CA ARG A 27 1.01 -0.03 -11.62
C ARG A 27 2.28 -0.85 -11.35
N GLY A 28 3.36 -0.17 -10.96
CA GLY A 28 4.56 -0.81 -10.44
C GLY A 28 4.40 -1.28 -8.99
N LEU A 29 5.23 -2.22 -8.56
CA LEU A 29 5.22 -2.70 -7.18
C LEU A 29 5.89 -1.68 -6.24
N SER A 30 5.31 -1.51 -5.07
CA SER A 30 5.86 -0.74 -3.96
C SER A 30 6.45 -1.65 -2.90
N THR A 31 7.16 -1.10 -1.93
CA THR A 31 7.72 -1.86 -0.81
C THR A 31 6.65 -2.60 0.00
N HIS A 32 5.45 -2.04 0.12
CA HIS A 32 4.34 -2.67 0.83
C HIS A 32 3.73 -3.88 0.11
N ASP A 33 3.98 -4.02 -1.18
CA ASP A 33 3.47 -5.17 -1.93
C ASP A 33 4.23 -6.47 -1.62
N TYR A 34 5.40 -6.36 -0.98
CA TYR A 34 6.20 -7.50 -0.51
C TYR A 34 6.00 -7.80 0.98
N GLU A 35 5.10 -7.07 1.65
CA GLU A 35 4.80 -7.26 3.07
C GLU A 35 3.68 -8.26 3.26
N THR A 36 3.97 -9.38 3.93
CA THR A 36 2.99 -10.43 4.24
C THR A 36 1.99 -9.98 5.29
N ASP A 37 0.90 -10.72 5.44
CA ASP A 37 0.06 -10.63 6.62
C ASP A 37 0.82 -11.04 7.89
N GLY A 38 0.19 -10.82 9.04
CA GLY A 38 0.77 -11.18 10.32
C GLY A 38 -0.27 -11.59 11.34
N SER A 39 0.18 -12.22 12.40
CA SER A 39 -0.61 -12.61 13.56
C SER A 39 0.15 -12.31 14.85
N VAL A 40 -0.47 -12.60 16.00
CA VAL A 40 0.19 -12.48 17.31
C VAL A 40 1.43 -13.38 17.40
N GLN A 41 1.41 -14.56 16.74
CA GLN A 41 2.49 -15.53 16.76
C GLN A 41 3.52 -15.32 15.63
N HIS A 42 3.11 -14.71 14.53
CA HIS A 42 3.92 -14.51 13.34
C HIS A 42 3.86 -13.04 12.93
N PRO A 43 4.94 -12.26 13.09
CA PRO A 43 4.97 -10.88 12.66
C PRO A 43 4.84 -10.80 11.13
N ARG A 44 4.43 -9.65 10.65
CA ARG A 44 4.54 -9.32 9.22
C ARG A 44 6.00 -9.36 8.80
N CYS A 45 6.25 -9.86 7.60
CA CYS A 45 7.59 -9.95 7.03
C CYS A 45 7.63 -9.37 5.63
N ASN A 46 8.77 -8.82 5.26
CA ASN A 46 9.10 -8.51 3.88
C ASN A 46 9.75 -9.73 3.25
N THR A 47 9.26 -10.14 2.09
CA THR A 47 9.76 -11.30 1.36
C THR A 47 10.78 -10.89 0.31
N PHE A 48 11.85 -11.69 0.17
CA PHE A 48 12.93 -11.41 -0.76
C PHE A 48 13.58 -12.69 -1.29
N LYS A 49 14.37 -12.55 -2.33
CA LYS A 49 15.22 -13.61 -2.89
C LYS A 49 16.67 -13.15 -2.83
N THR A 50 17.53 -13.98 -2.31
CA THR A 50 18.97 -13.73 -2.24
C THR A 50 19.65 -13.86 -3.60
N ALA A 51 20.88 -13.35 -3.73
CA ALA A 51 21.66 -13.40 -4.97
C ALA A 51 21.91 -14.85 -5.47
N ASP A 52 21.97 -15.83 -4.56
CA ASP A 52 22.09 -17.26 -4.87
C ASP A 52 20.75 -17.96 -5.11
N GLY A 53 19.66 -17.20 -5.10
CA GLY A 53 18.34 -17.68 -5.46
C GLY A 53 17.53 -18.28 -4.33
N GLN A 54 17.97 -18.17 -3.08
CA GLN A 54 17.21 -18.64 -1.92
C GLN A 54 16.15 -17.64 -1.50
N PHE A 55 15.01 -18.12 -1.03
CA PHE A 55 13.94 -17.30 -0.48
C PHE A 55 14.20 -16.98 0.99
N GLY A 56 13.94 -15.74 1.39
CA GLY A 56 14.10 -15.24 2.75
C GLY A 56 12.99 -14.30 3.17
N GLU A 57 12.85 -14.15 4.48
CA GLU A 57 11.87 -13.24 5.10
C GLU A 57 12.57 -12.42 6.19
N LEU A 58 12.26 -11.13 6.27
CA LEU A 58 12.69 -10.24 7.34
C LEU A 58 11.46 -9.63 8.02
N PRO A 59 11.42 -9.55 9.35
CA PRO A 59 10.33 -8.89 10.05
C PRO A 59 10.13 -7.46 9.54
N SER A 60 8.89 -7.12 9.19
CA SER A 60 8.55 -5.76 8.80
C SER A 60 8.55 -4.85 10.02
N SER A 61 9.28 -3.74 9.96
CA SER A 61 9.33 -2.74 11.00
C SER A 61 9.20 -1.34 10.40
N PHE A 62 8.21 -0.60 10.85
CA PHE A 62 8.02 0.78 10.43
C PHE A 62 9.12 1.73 10.94
N PHE A 63 9.64 1.46 12.15
CA PHE A 63 10.58 2.39 12.81
C PHE A 63 12.05 2.07 12.55
N ALA A 64 12.37 0.82 12.30
CA ALA A 64 13.74 0.37 12.07
C ALA A 64 13.70 -0.91 11.21
N PRO A 65 13.42 -0.78 9.91
CA PRO A 65 13.47 -1.94 9.03
C PRO A 65 14.92 -2.42 8.90
N ASP A 66 15.11 -3.72 9.04
CA ASP A 66 16.40 -4.32 8.72
C ASP A 66 16.65 -4.21 7.20
N PRO A 67 17.86 -3.87 6.77
CA PRO A 67 18.19 -3.88 5.35
C PRO A 67 18.14 -5.29 4.79
N LEU A 68 17.76 -5.40 3.52
CA LEU A 68 17.89 -6.67 2.81
C LEU A 68 19.36 -7.11 2.78
N PRO A 69 19.64 -8.42 2.77
CA PRO A 69 20.99 -8.94 2.55
C PRO A 69 21.59 -8.40 1.24
N ASP A 70 22.91 -8.28 1.19
CA ASP A 70 23.62 -7.80 0.01
C ASP A 70 23.25 -8.59 -1.25
N GLY A 71 22.82 -7.89 -2.29
CA GLY A 71 22.40 -8.48 -3.55
C GLY A 71 21.04 -9.21 -3.50
N ALA A 72 20.30 -9.11 -2.41
CA ALA A 72 18.93 -9.63 -2.35
C ALA A 72 17.95 -8.64 -2.99
N GLU A 73 16.90 -9.18 -3.60
CA GLU A 73 15.84 -8.42 -4.24
C GLU A 73 14.48 -8.77 -3.64
N PRO A 74 13.56 -7.80 -3.45
CA PRO A 74 12.19 -8.09 -3.04
C PRO A 74 11.54 -9.10 -3.99
N CYS A 75 10.83 -10.09 -3.44
CA CYS A 75 10.24 -11.16 -4.23
C CYS A 75 8.91 -11.61 -3.62
N LEU A 76 7.89 -11.77 -4.46
CA LEU A 76 6.60 -12.31 -4.05
C LEU A 76 6.65 -13.84 -4.02
N TYR A 77 6.03 -14.44 -3.00
CA TYR A 77 5.88 -15.89 -2.86
C TYR A 77 4.45 -16.31 -3.19
N GLU A 78 4.28 -17.38 -3.91
CA GLU A 78 2.96 -17.88 -4.31
C GLU A 78 2.13 -18.40 -3.11
N ASP A 79 2.79 -18.85 -2.06
CA ASP A 79 2.17 -19.42 -0.87
C ASP A 79 1.99 -18.42 0.29
N ARG A 80 2.17 -17.13 0.03
CA ARG A 80 1.98 -16.04 1.00
C ARG A 80 0.83 -15.14 0.63
N TYR A 81 0.19 -14.58 1.67
CA TYR A 81 -0.83 -13.57 1.51
C TYR A 81 -0.25 -12.16 1.76
N TYR A 82 -0.51 -11.27 0.82
CA TYR A 82 -0.06 -9.88 0.85
C TYR A 82 -1.29 -8.96 0.95
N PRO A 83 -1.58 -8.40 2.13
CA PRO A 83 -2.82 -7.64 2.35
C PRO A 83 -3.01 -6.44 1.42
N SER A 84 -1.92 -5.75 1.04
CA SER A 84 -1.96 -4.58 0.14
C SER A 84 -2.48 -4.90 -1.25
N HIS A 85 -2.32 -6.15 -1.72
CA HIS A 85 -2.73 -6.54 -3.08
C HIS A 85 -4.23 -6.42 -3.32
N LYS A 86 -5.02 -6.71 -2.29
CA LYS A 86 -6.47 -6.60 -2.33
C LYS A 86 -6.98 -5.40 -1.55
N ALA A 87 -6.44 -5.17 -0.37
CA ALA A 87 -6.87 -4.15 0.58
C ALA A 87 -8.41 -4.13 0.74
N VAL A 88 -9.06 -2.97 0.61
CA VAL A 88 -10.52 -2.84 0.54
C VAL A 88 -11.02 -2.56 -0.87
N ASP A 89 -10.12 -2.65 -1.85
CA ASP A 89 -10.44 -2.46 -3.27
C ASP A 89 -10.97 -1.06 -3.61
N HIS A 90 -10.40 -0.05 -2.96
CA HIS A 90 -10.78 1.35 -3.18
C HIS A 90 -10.54 1.80 -4.62
N TYR A 91 -9.57 1.21 -5.30
CA TYR A 91 -9.27 1.50 -6.70
C TYR A 91 -10.52 1.40 -7.59
N HIS A 92 -11.30 0.34 -7.42
CA HIS A 92 -12.55 0.16 -8.16
C HIS A 92 -13.75 0.84 -7.49
N ARG A 93 -13.70 1.05 -6.16
CA ARG A 93 -14.84 1.47 -5.34
C ARG A 93 -14.76 2.89 -4.83
N TYR A 94 -13.78 3.68 -5.25
CA TYR A 94 -13.53 5.02 -4.71
C TYR A 94 -14.76 5.94 -4.70
N LYS A 95 -15.62 5.86 -5.72
CA LYS A 95 -16.84 6.69 -5.80
C LYS A 95 -17.83 6.34 -4.70
N GLU A 96 -18.03 5.03 -4.46
CA GLU A 96 -18.89 4.53 -3.39
C GLU A 96 -18.32 4.87 -2.02
N ASP A 97 -17.03 4.61 -1.81
CA ASP A 97 -16.35 4.86 -0.54
C ASP A 97 -16.37 6.34 -0.17
N ILE A 98 -16.09 7.24 -1.12
CA ILE A 98 -16.17 8.69 -0.91
C ILE A 98 -17.60 9.12 -0.58
N ALA A 99 -18.60 8.55 -1.25
CA ALA A 99 -20.01 8.84 -0.96
C ALA A 99 -20.40 8.37 0.45
N LEU A 100 -19.90 7.23 0.90
CA LEU A 100 -20.11 6.74 2.27
C LEU A 100 -19.46 7.67 3.29
N LEU A 101 -18.23 8.11 3.08
CA LEU A 101 -17.53 9.08 3.95
C LEU A 101 -18.31 10.40 4.04
N ALA A 102 -18.77 10.92 2.91
CA ALA A 102 -19.61 12.12 2.87
C ALA A 102 -20.94 11.90 3.59
N GLY A 103 -21.59 10.75 3.42
CA GLY A 103 -22.82 10.36 4.10
C GLY A 103 -22.68 10.25 5.62
N MET A 104 -21.48 9.98 6.13
CA MET A 104 -21.13 10.01 7.54
C MET A 104 -20.94 11.45 8.09
N GLY A 105 -21.06 12.46 7.25
CA GLY A 105 -20.88 13.87 7.64
C GLY A 105 -19.42 14.34 7.60
N MET A 106 -18.53 13.60 6.98
CA MET A 106 -17.15 14.05 6.78
C MET A 106 -17.10 15.14 5.71
N ASN A 107 -16.31 16.17 5.97
CA ASN A 107 -16.12 17.33 5.07
C ASN A 107 -14.65 17.50 4.66
N VAL A 108 -13.77 16.60 5.09
CA VAL A 108 -12.38 16.50 4.65
C VAL A 108 -11.97 15.04 4.55
N TYR A 109 -11.24 14.72 3.49
CA TYR A 109 -10.63 13.40 3.28
C TYR A 109 -9.18 13.59 2.86
N ARG A 110 -8.26 12.98 3.61
CA ARG A 110 -6.84 12.93 3.30
C ARG A 110 -6.49 11.54 2.80
N PHE A 111 -5.77 11.44 1.72
CA PHE A 111 -5.28 10.15 1.19
C PHE A 111 -3.83 10.29 0.74
N SER A 112 -3.11 9.19 0.69
CA SER A 112 -1.83 9.13 0.00
C SER A 112 -2.03 8.83 -1.49
N ILE A 113 -1.05 9.21 -2.28
CA ILE A 113 -1.01 8.94 -3.72
C ILE A 113 -0.02 7.80 -3.93
N CYS A 114 -0.46 6.71 -4.54
CA CYS A 114 0.41 5.60 -4.90
C CYS A 114 1.33 6.02 -6.05
N TRP A 115 2.57 6.42 -5.71
CA TRP A 115 3.52 6.92 -6.69
C TRP A 115 3.82 5.90 -7.78
N SER A 116 3.96 4.63 -7.43
CA SER A 116 4.23 3.56 -8.39
C SER A 116 3.07 3.27 -9.36
N ARG A 117 1.89 3.86 -9.14
CA ARG A 117 0.81 3.82 -10.12
C ARG A 117 1.02 4.86 -11.22
N ILE A 118 1.58 6.02 -10.85
CA ILE A 118 1.83 7.13 -11.76
C ILE A 118 3.18 6.94 -12.47
N PHE A 119 4.21 6.51 -11.73
CA PHE A 119 5.55 6.24 -12.23
C PHE A 119 5.98 4.84 -11.78
N PRO A 120 5.66 3.78 -12.57
CA PRO A 120 5.81 2.38 -12.16
C PRO A 120 7.23 1.96 -11.78
N THR A 121 8.27 2.49 -12.41
CA THR A 121 9.68 2.25 -12.09
C THR A 121 10.33 3.42 -11.35
N GLY A 122 9.69 4.59 -11.35
CA GLY A 122 10.10 5.79 -10.64
C GLY A 122 11.04 6.71 -11.42
N ASP A 123 11.46 6.34 -12.63
CA ASP A 123 12.39 7.08 -13.49
C ASP A 123 11.82 7.42 -14.88
N GLU A 124 10.56 7.17 -15.10
CA GLU A 124 9.88 7.53 -16.33
C GLU A 124 9.80 9.06 -16.50
N LEU A 125 9.93 9.52 -17.76
CA LEU A 125 9.78 10.94 -18.09
C LEU A 125 8.32 11.38 -18.19
N GLU A 126 7.43 10.45 -18.50
CA GLU A 126 6.00 10.69 -18.66
C GLU A 126 5.22 9.80 -17.67
N PRO A 127 4.13 10.29 -17.10
CA PRO A 127 3.33 9.49 -16.18
C PRO A 127 2.59 8.38 -16.91
N ASN A 128 2.27 7.31 -16.18
CA ASN A 128 1.31 6.32 -16.62
C ASN A 128 -0.09 6.94 -16.59
N GLU A 129 -0.68 7.17 -17.76
CA GLU A 129 -1.97 7.84 -17.93
C GLU A 129 -3.15 7.10 -17.26
N ALA A 130 -3.02 5.81 -17.03
CA ALA A 130 -4.05 5.03 -16.35
C ALA A 130 -3.94 5.11 -14.81
N GLY A 131 -2.81 5.58 -14.30
CA GLY A 131 -2.48 5.64 -12.87
C GLY A 131 -3.04 6.80 -12.06
#